data_e4955c3021efa1c66417bc9546d60d52
#
_entry.id   e4955c3021efa1c66417bc9546d60d52
#
_cell.length_a   1.000
_cell.length_b   1.000
_cell.length_c   1.000
_cell.angle_alpha   90.00
_cell.angle_beta   90.00
_cell.angle_gamma   90.00
#
_symmetry.space_group_name_H-M   'P 1'
#
loop_
_entity.id
_entity.type
_entity.pdbx_description
1 polymer ?
#
loop_
_entity_poly.entity_id
_entity_poly.type
_entity_poly.pdbx_seq_one_letter_code
_entity_poly.pdbx_strand_id
1 'polypeptide(L)'
;MKKNITDFLVVENQTLTERLFLLKLTPADGSPIQETRPGQFVEVRIDREPKVFLRRPISIHRVLANENQLWLLVQKAGNGTNHLAELKAGEKLNLIYPLGNGYTLQKGRVLLVGGGVGIAPLLETGAILKANGAQVTYLLGARSARDLVELELYRAIGEVLVTTEDGSTIDGLDCQRGFVTNHSRLQSGAFDAIRVCGPGPMMKALAKNIANWPELQQPHYCEVSLENKMACGLGVCLCCVEDTQSGHRCVCSDGPVFDVKELKW
;
A
#
# COMPACT_ATOMS: atom_id res chain seq x y z
N MET A 1 -10.75 3.92 -15.72
CA MET A 1 -11.36 4.85 -14.72
C MET A 1 -11.03 6.29 -15.06
N LYS A 2 -11.96 7.23 -14.79
CA LYS A 2 -11.74 8.67 -14.98
C LYS A 2 -10.90 9.19 -13.80
N LYS A 3 -9.78 9.87 -14.10
CA LYS A 3 -8.94 10.53 -13.11
C LYS A 3 -9.52 11.92 -12.84
N ASN A 4 -9.67 12.30 -11.57
CA ASN A 4 -10.21 13.60 -11.19
C ASN A 4 -9.25 14.38 -10.30
N ILE A 5 -9.34 15.69 -10.40
CA ILE A 5 -8.71 16.61 -9.45
C ILE A 5 -9.83 17.09 -8.52
N THR A 6 -9.73 16.77 -7.24
CA THR A 6 -10.78 17.05 -6.26
C THR A 6 -10.18 17.61 -4.98
N ASP A 7 -10.84 18.58 -4.39
CA ASP A 7 -10.52 19.08 -3.06
C ASP A 7 -11.19 18.19 -2.01
N PHE A 8 -10.42 17.83 -1.00
CA PHE A 8 -10.87 17.10 0.17
C PHE A 8 -10.70 17.92 1.43
N LEU A 9 -11.56 17.69 2.40
CA LEU A 9 -11.39 18.18 3.76
C LEU A 9 -10.76 17.10 4.63
N VAL A 10 -9.84 17.49 5.50
CA VAL A 10 -9.34 16.64 6.58
C VAL A 10 -10.46 16.46 7.59
N VAL A 11 -10.93 15.23 7.76
CA VAL A 11 -11.88 14.84 8.82
C VAL A 11 -11.11 14.63 10.12
N GLU A 12 -10.02 13.89 10.03
CA GLU A 12 -9.15 13.56 11.15
C GLU A 12 -7.70 13.38 10.67
N ASN A 13 -6.75 13.80 11.49
CA ASN A 13 -5.33 13.54 11.33
C ASN A 13 -4.80 12.94 12.63
N GLN A 14 -4.65 11.62 12.65
CA GLN A 14 -4.28 10.86 13.84
C GLN A 14 -2.82 10.45 13.79
N THR A 15 -2.02 10.90 14.73
CA THR A 15 -0.66 10.38 14.93
C THR A 15 -0.73 8.97 15.52
N LEU A 16 -0.20 7.98 14.81
CA LEU A 16 -0.17 6.58 15.26
C LEU A 16 1.16 6.23 15.93
N THR A 17 2.26 6.71 15.36
CA THR A 17 3.61 6.60 15.94
C THR A 17 4.38 7.89 15.70
N GLU A 18 5.62 7.98 16.17
CA GLU A 18 6.50 9.11 15.85
C GLU A 18 6.63 9.34 14.33
N ARG A 19 6.56 8.26 13.53
CA ARG A 19 6.81 8.28 12.08
C ARG A 19 5.57 8.07 11.21
N LEU A 20 4.49 7.53 11.75
CA LEU A 20 3.27 7.18 11.00
C LEU A 20 2.08 7.97 11.50
N PHE A 21 1.25 8.41 10.57
CA PHE A 21 -0.03 9.06 10.86
C PHE A 21 -1.09 8.63 9.85
N LEU A 22 -2.34 8.72 10.26
CA LEU A 22 -3.52 8.40 9.46
C LEU A 22 -4.29 9.68 9.15
N LEU A 23 -4.47 9.98 7.86
CA LEU A 23 -5.36 11.02 7.37
C LEU A 23 -6.67 10.42 6.93
N LYS A 24 -7.78 10.89 7.51
CA LYS A 24 -9.13 10.59 7.07
C LYS A 24 -9.69 11.81 6.34
N LEU A 25 -10.12 11.61 5.11
CA LEU A 25 -10.48 12.68 4.17
C LEU A 25 -11.89 12.46 3.63
N THR A 26 -12.61 13.57 3.35
CA THR A 26 -13.90 13.54 2.66
C THR A 26 -13.90 14.58 1.55
N PRO A 27 -14.59 14.36 0.39
CA PRO A 27 -14.70 15.37 -0.67
C PRO A 27 -15.28 16.67 -0.13
N ALA A 28 -14.64 17.80 -0.45
CA ALA A 28 -15.02 19.12 0.09
C ALA A 28 -16.38 19.64 -0.42
N ASP A 29 -16.82 19.14 -1.56
CA ASP A 29 -18.12 19.46 -2.17
C ASP A 29 -19.25 18.50 -1.78
N GLY A 30 -18.96 17.52 -0.90
CA GLY A 30 -19.91 16.49 -0.48
C GLY A 30 -20.21 15.43 -1.55
N SER A 31 -19.55 15.48 -2.72
CA SER A 31 -19.72 14.45 -3.74
C SER A 31 -19.29 13.07 -3.23
N PRO A 32 -19.85 11.96 -3.74
CA PRO A 32 -19.41 10.63 -3.35
C PRO A 32 -17.99 10.37 -3.84
N ILE A 33 -17.21 9.67 -3.01
CA ILE A 33 -15.90 9.18 -3.38
C ILE A 33 -16.05 8.26 -4.59
N GLN A 34 -15.21 8.47 -5.59
CA GLN A 34 -15.20 7.62 -6.79
C GLN A 34 -14.81 6.19 -6.43
N GLU A 35 -15.32 5.25 -7.20
CA GLU A 35 -14.91 3.86 -7.16
C GLU A 35 -13.38 3.76 -7.32
N THR A 36 -12.75 3.01 -6.42
CA THR A 36 -11.32 2.73 -6.44
C THR A 36 -11.08 1.23 -6.52
N ARG A 37 -9.89 0.86 -6.98
CA ARG A 37 -9.41 -0.53 -6.90
C ARG A 37 -8.33 -0.64 -5.82
N PRO A 38 -8.31 -1.72 -5.04
CA PRO A 38 -7.29 -1.90 -4.01
C PRO A 38 -5.88 -1.94 -4.64
N GLY A 39 -4.95 -1.23 -4.05
CA GLY A 39 -3.60 -1.02 -4.60
C GLY A 39 -3.43 0.29 -5.38
N GLN A 40 -4.50 1.03 -5.68
CA GLN A 40 -4.42 2.37 -6.26
C GLN A 40 -3.91 3.40 -5.24
N PHE A 41 -3.53 4.56 -5.76
CA PHE A 41 -2.96 5.66 -4.97
C PHE A 41 -3.56 7.01 -5.36
N VAL A 42 -3.20 8.03 -4.62
CA VAL A 42 -3.52 9.44 -4.88
C VAL A 42 -2.25 10.27 -5.01
N GLU A 43 -2.29 11.34 -5.77
CA GLU A 43 -1.25 12.38 -5.79
C GLU A 43 -1.72 13.58 -4.97
N VAL A 44 -1.15 13.77 -3.79
CA VAL A 44 -1.50 14.83 -2.84
C VAL A 44 -0.72 16.09 -3.16
N ARG A 45 -1.40 17.21 -3.38
CA ARG A 45 -0.74 18.52 -3.47
C ARG A 45 -0.36 19.02 -2.09
N ILE A 46 0.86 19.52 -1.96
CA ILE A 46 1.35 20.14 -0.73
C ILE A 46 1.28 21.66 -0.91
N ASP A 47 0.35 22.29 -0.24
CA ASP A 47 0.17 23.72 -0.26
C ASP A 47 0.92 24.37 0.90
N ARG A 48 1.35 25.63 0.75
CA ARG A 48 2.01 26.45 1.78
C ARG A 48 3.38 25.94 2.28
N GLU A 49 4.00 25.01 1.57
CA GLU A 49 5.37 24.55 1.85
C GLU A 49 6.26 24.90 0.64
N PRO A 50 6.97 26.04 0.69
CA PRO A 50 7.67 26.60 -0.48
C PRO A 50 8.83 25.74 -1.00
N LYS A 51 9.26 24.75 -0.23
CA LYS A 51 10.31 23.79 -0.64
C LYS A 51 9.76 22.55 -1.32
N VAL A 52 8.44 22.42 -1.46
CA VAL A 52 7.79 21.23 -2.03
C VAL A 52 7.02 21.61 -3.28
N PHE A 53 7.58 21.25 -4.45
CA PHE A 53 7.00 21.60 -5.76
C PHE A 53 6.12 20.48 -6.34
N LEU A 54 6.44 19.22 -6.03
CA LEU A 54 5.73 18.07 -6.59
C LEU A 54 4.69 17.55 -5.60
N ARG A 55 3.63 16.95 -6.16
CA ARG A 55 2.68 16.16 -5.39
C ARG A 55 3.37 14.96 -4.75
N ARG A 56 2.69 14.34 -3.79
CA ARG A 56 3.16 13.13 -3.10
C ARG A 56 2.25 11.97 -3.44
N PRO A 57 2.80 10.90 -4.06
CA PRO A 57 2.04 9.67 -4.27
C PRO A 57 1.86 8.97 -2.92
N ILE A 58 0.62 8.71 -2.56
CA ILE A 58 0.24 8.04 -1.31
C ILE A 58 -0.78 6.96 -1.66
N SER A 59 -0.51 5.73 -1.23
CA SER A 59 -1.43 4.61 -1.43
C SER A 59 -2.76 4.86 -0.72
N ILE A 60 -3.86 4.49 -1.36
CA ILE A 60 -5.17 4.46 -0.72
C ILE A 60 -5.14 3.33 0.32
N HIS A 61 -5.34 3.69 1.58
CA HIS A 61 -5.33 2.77 2.70
C HIS A 61 -6.69 2.11 2.89
N ARG A 62 -7.76 2.90 2.81
CA ARG A 62 -9.14 2.43 2.90
C ARG A 62 -10.12 3.41 2.27
N VAL A 63 -11.24 2.88 1.79
CA VAL A 63 -12.40 3.66 1.37
C VAL A 63 -13.63 3.18 2.14
N LEU A 64 -14.26 4.09 2.87
CA LEU A 64 -15.50 3.84 3.60
C LEU A 64 -16.64 4.58 2.89
N ALA A 65 -17.27 3.93 1.91
CA ALA A 65 -18.30 4.55 1.07
C ALA A 65 -19.49 5.07 1.89
N ASN A 66 -19.90 4.35 2.94
CA ASN A 66 -21.02 4.74 3.82
C ASN A 66 -20.72 6.01 4.63
N GLU A 67 -19.46 6.29 4.91
CA GLU A 67 -19.00 7.47 5.64
C GLU A 67 -18.50 8.56 4.68
N ASN A 68 -18.44 8.26 3.38
CA ASN A 68 -17.83 9.10 2.36
C ASN A 68 -16.39 9.49 2.71
N GLN A 69 -15.60 8.55 3.23
CA GLN A 69 -14.23 8.77 3.69
C GLN A 69 -13.20 7.98 2.88
N LEU A 70 -12.09 8.64 2.58
CA LEU A 70 -10.87 8.07 2.02
C LEU A 70 -9.74 8.21 3.05
N TRP A 71 -9.09 7.10 3.40
CA TRP A 71 -8.03 7.06 4.39
C TRP A 71 -6.67 6.89 3.73
N LEU A 72 -5.69 7.61 4.24
CA LEU A 72 -4.29 7.54 3.81
C LEU A 72 -3.41 7.28 5.04
N LEU A 73 -2.73 6.13 5.07
CA LEU A 73 -1.67 5.86 6.05
C LEU A 73 -0.35 6.38 5.49
N VAL A 74 0.25 7.34 6.18
CA VAL A 74 1.38 8.10 5.67
C VAL A 74 2.58 8.03 6.60
N GLN A 75 3.78 7.85 6.01
CA GLN A 75 5.04 7.94 6.73
C GLN A 75 5.66 9.33 6.58
N LYS A 76 6.10 9.91 7.68
CA LYS A 76 6.95 11.12 7.71
C LYS A 76 8.32 10.78 7.11
N ALA A 77 8.54 11.17 5.85
CA ALA A 77 9.75 10.84 5.10
C ALA A 77 10.49 12.09 4.57
N GLY A 78 9.91 13.27 4.73
CA GLY A 78 10.50 14.54 4.28
C GLY A 78 9.50 15.69 4.40
N ASN A 79 9.88 16.89 3.92
CA ASN A 79 9.11 18.13 4.13
C ASN A 79 7.63 18.00 3.78
N GLY A 80 7.30 17.39 2.63
CA GLY A 80 5.92 17.26 2.19
C GLY A 80 5.06 16.39 3.13
N THR A 81 5.56 15.22 3.53
CA THR A 81 4.83 14.33 4.44
C THR A 81 4.86 14.82 5.89
N ASN A 82 5.90 15.56 6.30
CA ASN A 82 5.92 16.24 7.59
C ASN A 82 4.84 17.33 7.65
N HIS A 83 4.69 18.15 6.58
CA HIS A 83 3.63 19.14 6.46
C HIS A 83 2.23 18.48 6.52
N LEU A 84 2.03 17.37 5.82
CA LEU A 84 0.75 16.64 5.89
C LEU A 84 0.42 16.18 7.32
N ALA A 85 1.42 15.81 8.11
CA ALA A 85 1.23 15.38 9.50
C ALA A 85 0.80 16.52 10.45
N GLU A 86 0.94 17.78 10.04
CA GLU A 86 0.57 18.96 10.83
C GLU A 86 -0.84 19.47 10.52
N LEU A 87 -1.47 18.96 9.45
CA LEU A 87 -2.81 19.38 9.04
C LEU A 87 -3.85 19.09 10.12
N LYS A 88 -4.81 20.00 10.23
CA LYS A 88 -5.90 19.92 11.21
C LYS A 88 -7.23 19.61 10.52
N ALA A 89 -8.17 19.08 11.28
CA ALA A 89 -9.55 18.88 10.81
C ALA A 89 -10.12 20.20 10.24
N GLY A 90 -10.81 20.10 9.11
CA GLY A 90 -11.35 21.22 8.34
C GLY A 90 -10.39 21.83 7.32
N GLU A 91 -9.09 21.53 7.35
CA GLU A 91 -8.15 22.01 6.33
C GLU A 91 -8.34 21.26 5.00
N LYS A 92 -8.03 21.95 3.90
CA LYS A 92 -8.21 21.42 2.55
C LYS A 92 -6.95 20.76 2.02
N LEU A 93 -7.14 19.65 1.31
CA LEU A 93 -6.14 18.98 0.49
C LEU A 93 -6.66 18.80 -0.93
N ASN A 94 -5.80 19.04 -1.92
CA ASN A 94 -6.13 18.78 -3.32
C ASN A 94 -5.50 17.46 -3.78
N LEU A 95 -6.33 16.53 -4.24
CA LEU A 95 -5.91 15.20 -4.70
C LEU A 95 -6.14 15.04 -6.19
N ILE A 96 -5.24 14.31 -6.87
CA ILE A 96 -5.52 13.64 -8.14
C ILE A 96 -5.77 12.17 -7.80
N TYR A 97 -6.96 11.65 -8.11
CA TYR A 97 -7.33 10.27 -7.80
C TYR A 97 -8.49 9.74 -8.66
N PRO A 98 -8.74 8.45 -8.71
CA PRO A 98 -7.81 7.38 -8.37
C PRO A 98 -6.72 7.26 -9.44
N LEU A 99 -5.50 6.85 -9.05
CA LEU A 99 -4.37 6.71 -9.94
C LEU A 99 -3.83 5.27 -9.95
N GLY A 100 -3.24 4.89 -11.07
CA GLY A 100 -2.66 3.57 -11.29
C GLY A 100 -3.69 2.46 -11.48
N ASN A 101 -3.17 1.24 -11.60
CA ASN A 101 -3.95 0.00 -11.59
C ASN A 101 -4.15 -0.48 -10.13
N GLY A 102 -4.69 -1.68 -9.95
CA GLY A 102 -4.84 -2.30 -8.63
C GLY A 102 -4.41 -3.76 -8.66
N TYR A 103 -4.37 -4.39 -7.49
CA TYR A 103 -4.12 -5.81 -7.37
C TYR A 103 -5.21 -6.64 -8.04
N THR A 104 -4.81 -7.76 -8.65
CA THR A 104 -5.74 -8.78 -9.13
C THR A 104 -6.45 -9.42 -7.95
N LEU A 105 -7.78 -9.37 -7.97
CA LEU A 105 -8.62 -9.99 -6.95
C LEU A 105 -8.81 -11.47 -7.27
N GLN A 106 -8.25 -12.32 -6.45
CA GLN A 106 -8.25 -13.77 -6.62
C GLN A 106 -8.95 -14.44 -5.43
N LYS A 107 -9.70 -15.51 -5.69
CA LYS A 107 -10.25 -16.37 -4.64
C LYS A 107 -9.18 -17.34 -4.14
N GLY A 108 -9.50 -18.06 -3.06
CA GLY A 108 -8.58 -19.01 -2.45
C GLY A 108 -7.79 -18.41 -1.30
N ARG A 109 -6.64 -18.97 -1.01
CA ARG A 109 -5.75 -18.53 0.10
C ARG A 109 -4.82 -17.45 -0.42
N VAL A 110 -5.00 -16.22 0.05
CA VAL A 110 -4.21 -15.07 -0.42
C VAL A 110 -3.34 -14.55 0.72
N LEU A 111 -2.03 -14.47 0.45
CA LEU A 111 -1.05 -13.86 1.35
C LEU A 111 -0.83 -12.39 0.98
N LEU A 112 -0.97 -11.51 1.95
CA LEU A 112 -0.69 -10.08 1.82
C LEU A 112 0.57 -9.76 2.63
N VAL A 113 1.68 -9.43 1.93
CA VAL A 113 2.99 -9.18 2.55
C VAL A 113 3.28 -7.69 2.58
N GLY A 114 3.38 -7.13 3.78
CA GLY A 114 3.64 -5.70 3.98
C GLY A 114 4.89 -5.42 4.80
N GLY A 115 5.70 -4.45 4.38
CA GLY A 115 6.88 -3.99 5.14
C GLY A 115 6.81 -2.50 5.45
N GLY A 116 6.90 -2.13 6.73
CA GLY A 116 6.81 -0.73 7.15
C GLY A 116 5.49 -0.08 6.70
N VAL A 117 5.54 1.13 6.11
CA VAL A 117 4.33 1.80 5.59
C VAL A 117 3.70 1.08 4.39
N GLY A 118 4.40 0.13 3.75
CA GLY A 118 3.85 -0.71 2.67
C GLY A 118 2.65 -1.59 3.09
N ILE A 119 2.32 -1.65 4.38
CA ILE A 119 1.06 -2.23 4.84
C ILE A 119 -0.16 -1.42 4.37
N ALA A 120 0.02 -0.14 4.04
CA ALA A 120 -1.07 0.79 3.73
C ALA A 120 -2.06 0.27 2.65
N PRO A 121 -1.66 -0.11 1.43
CA PRO A 121 -2.59 -0.56 0.41
C PRO A 121 -3.19 -1.95 0.70
N LEU A 122 -2.64 -2.69 1.67
CA LEU A 122 -3.03 -4.07 1.94
C LEU A 122 -4.30 -4.18 2.80
N LEU A 123 -4.65 -3.15 3.57
CA LEU A 123 -5.88 -3.18 4.39
C LEU A 123 -7.13 -3.25 3.50
N GLU A 124 -7.26 -2.33 2.55
CA GLU A 124 -8.38 -2.34 1.60
C GLU A 124 -8.35 -3.58 0.70
N THR A 125 -7.15 -3.97 0.26
CA THR A 125 -6.97 -5.17 -0.56
C THR A 125 -7.52 -6.41 0.15
N GLY A 126 -7.18 -6.62 1.39
CA GLY A 126 -7.67 -7.76 2.16
C GLY A 126 -9.16 -7.69 2.47
N ALA A 127 -9.69 -6.50 2.76
CA ALA A 127 -11.12 -6.32 3.00
C ALA A 127 -11.96 -6.72 1.78
N ILE A 128 -11.54 -6.29 0.58
CA ILE A 128 -12.23 -6.64 -0.67
C ILE A 128 -12.02 -8.12 -1.03
N LEU A 129 -10.83 -8.66 -0.85
CA LEU A 129 -10.56 -10.09 -1.06
C LEU A 129 -11.46 -10.96 -0.16
N LYS A 130 -11.54 -10.62 1.14
CA LYS A 130 -12.43 -11.33 2.08
C LYS A 130 -13.90 -11.24 1.67
N ALA A 131 -14.36 -10.06 1.27
CA ALA A 131 -15.73 -9.87 0.78
C ALA A 131 -16.03 -10.70 -0.46
N ASN A 132 -15.02 -10.97 -1.30
CA ASN A 132 -15.10 -11.83 -2.47
C ASN A 132 -14.90 -13.32 -2.17
N GLY A 133 -14.82 -13.72 -0.90
CA GLY A 133 -14.71 -15.10 -0.44
C GLY A 133 -13.29 -15.66 -0.42
N ALA A 134 -12.25 -14.83 -0.47
CA ALA A 134 -10.88 -15.27 -0.26
C ALA A 134 -10.56 -15.48 1.22
N GLN A 135 -9.66 -16.42 1.50
CA GLN A 135 -9.05 -16.63 2.81
C GLN A 135 -7.78 -15.77 2.90
N VAL A 136 -7.84 -14.72 3.69
CA VAL A 136 -6.77 -13.71 3.77
C VAL A 136 -5.84 -14.00 4.94
N THR A 137 -4.55 -14.01 4.65
CA THR A 137 -3.46 -14.01 5.63
C THR A 137 -2.57 -12.81 5.40
N TYR A 138 -2.30 -12.03 6.42
CA TYR A 138 -1.32 -10.95 6.41
C TYR A 138 0.01 -11.41 6.99
N LEU A 139 1.10 -11.05 6.34
CA LEU A 139 2.45 -11.15 6.87
C LEU A 139 3.06 -9.75 6.92
N LEU A 140 3.07 -9.16 8.11
CA LEU A 140 3.45 -7.77 8.34
C LEU A 140 4.82 -7.69 9.01
N GLY A 141 5.73 -6.93 8.41
CA GLY A 141 7.08 -6.75 8.92
C GLY A 141 7.37 -5.31 9.32
N ALA A 142 8.06 -5.16 10.44
CA ALA A 142 8.54 -3.88 10.93
C ALA A 142 9.88 -4.02 11.65
N ARG A 143 10.51 -2.89 11.99
CA ARG A 143 11.73 -2.90 12.81
C ARG A 143 11.44 -3.36 14.23
N SER A 144 10.29 -2.94 14.77
CA SER A 144 9.83 -3.25 16.12
C SER A 144 8.32 -3.41 16.15
N ALA A 145 7.81 -4.14 17.13
CA ALA A 145 6.37 -4.33 17.36
C ALA A 145 5.61 -2.99 17.48
N ARG A 146 6.21 -1.97 18.07
CA ARG A 146 5.63 -0.62 18.19
C ARG A 146 5.44 0.12 16.87
N ASP A 147 6.12 -0.32 15.79
CA ASP A 147 6.00 0.27 14.46
C ASP A 147 4.85 -0.34 13.65
N LEU A 148 4.25 -1.43 14.14
CA LEU A 148 3.07 -2.05 13.56
C LEU A 148 1.81 -1.37 14.10
N VAL A 149 1.07 -0.75 13.21
CA VAL A 149 -0.10 0.06 13.56
C VAL A 149 -1.40 -0.59 13.08
N GLU A 150 -2.52 -0.23 13.71
CA GLU A 150 -3.89 -0.61 13.31
C GLU A 150 -4.12 -2.14 13.20
N LEU A 151 -3.34 -2.95 13.92
CA LEU A 151 -3.38 -4.41 13.83
C LEU A 151 -4.78 -5.00 14.02
N GLU A 152 -5.63 -4.38 14.83
CA GLU A 152 -7.01 -4.83 15.03
C GLU A 152 -7.84 -4.76 13.75
N LEU A 153 -7.58 -3.78 12.88
CA LEU A 153 -8.25 -3.69 11.57
C LEU A 153 -7.85 -4.86 10.66
N TYR A 154 -6.56 -5.23 10.65
CA TYR A 154 -6.07 -6.38 9.89
C TYR A 154 -6.60 -7.70 10.47
N ARG A 155 -6.59 -7.86 11.80
CA ARG A 155 -7.14 -9.05 12.50
C ARG A 155 -8.63 -9.26 12.25
N ALA A 156 -9.40 -8.20 12.13
CA ALA A 156 -10.82 -8.28 11.78
C ALA A 156 -11.07 -8.83 10.37
N ILE A 157 -10.07 -8.75 9.48
CA ILE A 157 -10.16 -9.21 8.11
C ILE A 157 -9.63 -10.64 7.95
N GLY A 158 -8.45 -10.94 8.49
CA GLY A 158 -7.78 -12.23 8.28
C GLY A 158 -6.78 -12.59 9.37
N GLU A 159 -6.10 -13.71 9.18
CA GLU A 159 -4.98 -14.12 10.03
C GLU A 159 -3.84 -13.09 9.91
N VAL A 160 -3.19 -12.75 11.01
CA VAL A 160 -2.06 -11.81 11.03
C VAL A 160 -0.82 -12.50 11.57
N LEU A 161 0.20 -12.61 10.74
CA LEU A 161 1.55 -13.06 11.05
C LEU A 161 2.47 -11.84 11.09
N VAL A 162 3.45 -11.86 12.00
CA VAL A 162 4.31 -10.70 12.23
C VAL A 162 5.77 -11.08 12.20
N THR A 163 6.61 -10.19 11.62
CA THR A 163 8.06 -10.24 11.83
C THR A 163 8.56 -8.91 12.37
N THR A 164 9.50 -8.98 13.32
CA THR A 164 10.18 -7.80 13.86
C THR A 164 11.69 -8.00 13.81
N GLU A 165 12.43 -7.00 13.34
CA GLU A 165 13.89 -7.10 13.21
C GLU A 165 14.56 -7.17 14.58
N ASP A 166 14.04 -6.46 15.58
CA ASP A 166 14.55 -6.45 16.95
C ASP A 166 14.11 -7.66 17.81
N GLY A 167 13.17 -8.47 17.30
CA GLY A 167 12.62 -9.63 18.00
C GLY A 167 11.54 -9.30 19.03
N SER A 168 11.05 -8.06 19.07
CA SER A 168 9.89 -7.70 19.91
C SER A 168 8.63 -8.42 19.44
N THR A 169 7.73 -8.74 20.36
CA THR A 169 6.53 -9.53 20.13
C THR A 169 5.26 -8.74 20.41
N ILE A 170 4.16 -9.25 19.91
CA ILE A 170 2.80 -8.72 20.15
C ILE A 170 1.96 -9.88 20.70
N ASP A 171 1.33 -9.68 21.82
CA ASP A 171 0.52 -10.70 22.48
C ASP A 171 -0.59 -11.22 21.56
N GLY A 172 -0.71 -12.55 21.50
CA GLY A 172 -1.73 -13.23 20.70
C GLY A 172 -1.49 -13.24 19.18
N LEU A 173 -0.26 -12.90 18.73
CA LEU A 173 0.15 -13.03 17.31
C LEU A 173 1.33 -13.99 17.16
N ASP A 174 1.42 -14.65 15.99
CA ASP A 174 2.62 -15.39 15.57
C ASP A 174 3.69 -14.37 15.15
N CYS A 175 4.62 -14.12 16.06
CA CYS A 175 5.71 -13.16 15.90
C CYS A 175 7.04 -13.87 15.74
N GLN A 176 7.73 -13.63 14.65
CA GLN A 176 9.06 -14.17 14.41
C GLN A 176 10.09 -13.05 14.28
N ARG A 177 11.30 -13.27 14.80
CA ARG A 177 12.40 -12.33 14.62
C ARG A 177 12.95 -12.40 13.19
N GLY A 178 13.11 -11.25 12.55
CA GLY A 178 13.73 -11.15 11.23
C GLY A 178 12.87 -10.41 10.22
N PHE A 179 13.10 -10.68 8.94
CA PHE A 179 12.37 -10.09 7.82
C PHE A 179 11.20 -10.97 7.39
N VAL A 180 10.20 -10.37 6.75
CA VAL A 180 9.03 -11.12 6.21
C VAL A 180 9.44 -12.29 5.31
N THR A 181 10.55 -12.15 4.59
CA THR A 181 11.10 -13.18 3.71
C THR A 181 11.63 -14.42 4.44
N ASN A 182 11.81 -14.35 5.76
CA ASN A 182 12.31 -15.45 6.59
C ASN A 182 11.21 -16.14 7.40
N HIS A 183 9.97 -15.65 7.33
CA HIS A 183 8.89 -16.22 8.13
C HIS A 183 8.60 -17.67 7.73
N SER A 184 8.49 -18.58 8.72
CA SER A 184 8.34 -20.02 8.53
C SER A 184 7.06 -20.42 7.75
N ARG A 185 6.01 -19.57 7.79
CA ARG A 185 4.77 -19.78 7.05
C ARG A 185 4.85 -19.40 5.57
N LEU A 186 5.93 -18.72 5.14
CA LEU A 186 6.18 -18.40 3.73
C LEU A 186 6.82 -19.62 3.04
N GLN A 187 5.99 -20.46 2.44
CA GLN A 187 6.42 -21.68 1.78
C GLN A 187 5.57 -21.99 0.55
N SER A 188 6.15 -22.68 -0.43
CA SER A 188 5.48 -23.11 -1.66
C SER A 188 4.21 -23.91 -1.35
N GLY A 189 3.17 -23.73 -2.15
CA GLY A 189 1.87 -24.40 -2.03
C GLY A 189 1.01 -23.97 -0.84
N ALA A 190 1.50 -23.09 0.04
CA ALA A 190 0.72 -22.61 1.17
C ALA A 190 -0.37 -21.61 0.76
N PHE A 191 -0.17 -20.89 -0.34
CA PHE A 191 -1.05 -19.84 -0.83
C PHE A 191 -1.34 -20.00 -2.32
N ASP A 192 -2.47 -19.46 -2.75
CA ASP A 192 -2.89 -19.50 -4.16
C ASP A 192 -2.56 -18.15 -4.86
N ALA A 193 -2.25 -17.11 -4.09
CA ALA A 193 -1.73 -15.83 -4.57
C ALA A 193 -1.01 -15.04 -3.47
N ILE A 194 -0.08 -14.17 -3.89
CA ILE A 194 0.70 -13.27 -3.00
C ILE A 194 0.59 -11.83 -3.50
N ARG A 195 0.31 -10.88 -2.60
CA ARG A 195 0.29 -9.43 -2.89
C ARG A 195 1.27 -8.74 -1.96
N VAL A 196 2.14 -7.94 -2.52
CA VAL A 196 3.30 -7.41 -1.78
C VAL A 196 3.37 -5.90 -1.91
N CYS A 197 3.65 -5.20 -0.80
CA CYS A 197 4.05 -3.81 -0.83
C CYS A 197 5.04 -3.52 0.31
N GLY A 198 6.07 -2.74 0.01
CA GLY A 198 7.09 -2.36 0.98
C GLY A 198 8.41 -1.95 0.32
N PRO A 199 9.48 -1.84 1.10
CA PRO A 199 10.77 -1.42 0.57
C PRO A 199 11.25 -2.29 -0.60
N GLY A 200 11.82 -1.65 -1.64
CA GLY A 200 12.34 -2.35 -2.82
C GLY A 200 13.25 -3.56 -2.50
N PRO A 201 14.20 -3.46 -1.57
CA PRO A 201 15.00 -4.61 -1.16
C PRO A 201 14.19 -5.79 -0.60
N MET A 202 13.12 -5.52 0.15
CA MET A 202 12.22 -6.55 0.66
C MET A 202 11.50 -7.28 -0.48
N MET A 203 10.94 -6.53 -1.42
CA MET A 203 10.21 -7.09 -2.57
C MET A 203 11.14 -7.93 -3.45
N LYS A 204 12.37 -7.44 -3.72
CA LYS A 204 13.40 -8.19 -4.47
C LYS A 204 13.83 -9.47 -3.76
N ALA A 205 14.00 -9.42 -2.44
CA ALA A 205 14.33 -10.60 -1.64
C ALA A 205 13.19 -11.63 -1.67
N LEU A 206 11.94 -11.18 -1.57
CA LEU A 206 10.79 -12.07 -1.70
C LEU A 206 10.73 -12.72 -3.09
N ALA A 207 10.88 -11.93 -4.15
CA ALA A 207 10.91 -12.42 -5.53
C ALA A 207 11.97 -13.51 -5.72
N LYS A 208 13.17 -13.28 -5.17
CA LYS A 208 14.26 -14.27 -5.19
C LYS A 208 13.91 -15.55 -4.43
N ASN A 209 13.28 -15.43 -3.26
CA ASN A 209 12.90 -16.59 -2.44
C ASN A 209 11.89 -17.50 -3.16
N ILE A 210 10.94 -16.91 -3.89
CA ILE A 210 9.87 -17.64 -4.59
C ILE A 210 10.23 -18.01 -6.04
N ALA A 211 11.39 -17.61 -6.54
CA ALA A 211 11.78 -17.75 -7.95
C ALA A 211 11.66 -19.19 -8.50
N ASN A 212 11.88 -20.18 -7.66
CA ASN A 212 11.81 -21.60 -8.02
C ASN A 212 10.47 -22.26 -7.63
N TRP A 213 9.48 -21.51 -7.16
CA TRP A 213 8.19 -22.08 -6.82
C TRP A 213 7.38 -22.40 -8.09
N PRO A 214 6.81 -23.62 -8.20
CA PRO A 214 6.00 -24.00 -9.36
C PRO A 214 4.80 -23.06 -9.57
N GLU A 215 4.23 -22.56 -8.49
CA GLU A 215 3.08 -21.67 -8.49
C GLU A 215 3.37 -20.33 -9.17
N LEU A 216 4.65 -19.89 -9.20
CA LEU A 216 5.06 -18.65 -9.87
C LEU A 216 4.78 -18.69 -11.38
N GLN A 217 4.63 -19.87 -11.98
CA GLN A 217 4.26 -19.98 -13.40
C GLN A 217 2.82 -19.53 -13.67
N GLN A 218 1.96 -19.53 -12.66
CA GLN A 218 0.59 -19.06 -12.81
C GLN A 218 0.58 -17.52 -13.01
N PRO A 219 -0.29 -17.00 -13.89
CA PRO A 219 -0.49 -15.58 -14.05
C PRO A 219 -0.94 -14.92 -12.75
N HIS A 220 -0.37 -13.76 -12.43
CA HIS A 220 -0.72 -12.98 -11.25
C HIS A 220 -0.59 -13.74 -9.91
N TYR A 221 0.25 -14.76 -9.85
CA TYR A 221 0.50 -15.47 -8.60
C TYR A 221 1.13 -14.55 -7.56
N CYS A 222 2.16 -13.81 -7.94
CA CYS A 222 2.79 -12.81 -7.07
C CYS A 222 2.79 -11.44 -7.74
N GLU A 223 2.08 -10.50 -7.14
CA GLU A 223 2.06 -9.10 -7.57
C GLU A 223 2.70 -8.21 -6.51
N VAL A 224 3.48 -7.25 -6.98
CA VAL A 224 4.19 -6.27 -6.14
C VAL A 224 3.76 -4.85 -6.50
N SER A 225 3.56 -4.00 -5.49
CA SER A 225 3.27 -2.57 -5.68
C SER A 225 4.54 -1.75 -5.52
N LEU A 226 4.96 -1.09 -6.60
CA LEU A 226 6.19 -0.31 -6.64
C LEU A 226 5.99 1.11 -6.11
N GLU A 227 7.03 1.63 -5.42
CA GLU A 227 7.07 2.98 -4.84
C GLU A 227 8.11 3.86 -5.54
N ASN A 228 8.00 4.02 -6.87
CA ASN A 228 8.93 4.86 -7.62
C ASN A 228 8.65 6.36 -7.36
N LYS A 229 9.69 7.19 -7.48
CA LYS A 229 9.52 8.65 -7.45
C LYS A 229 8.61 9.07 -8.59
N MET A 230 7.61 9.90 -8.28
CA MET A 230 6.63 10.40 -9.25
C MET A 230 6.63 11.92 -9.31
N ALA A 231 6.30 12.46 -10.48
CA ALA A 231 6.11 13.89 -10.66
C ALA A 231 4.70 14.22 -11.13
N CYS A 232 4.22 13.62 -12.24
CA CYS A 232 2.90 13.95 -12.81
C CYS A 232 1.77 13.00 -12.36
N GLY A 233 2.06 11.75 -12.00
CA GLY A 233 1.06 10.72 -11.69
C GLY A 233 0.22 10.27 -12.90
N LEU A 234 0.53 10.72 -14.13
CA LEU A 234 -0.33 10.60 -15.32
C LEU A 234 0.32 9.85 -16.49
N GLY A 235 1.59 9.42 -16.36
CA GLY A 235 2.31 8.67 -17.41
C GLY A 235 3.01 9.54 -18.45
N VAL A 236 3.02 10.87 -18.32
CA VAL A 236 3.55 11.76 -19.39
C VAL A 236 4.95 12.27 -19.14
N CYS A 237 5.42 12.38 -17.88
CA CYS A 237 6.75 12.94 -17.57
C CYS A 237 7.87 11.91 -17.55
N LEU A 238 7.56 10.62 -17.59
CA LEU A 238 8.48 9.48 -17.55
C LEU A 238 9.39 9.42 -16.31
N CYS A 239 9.08 10.18 -15.25
CA CYS A 239 9.89 10.20 -14.03
C CYS A 239 9.87 8.86 -13.27
N CYS A 240 8.75 8.13 -13.35
CA CYS A 240 8.51 6.88 -12.62
C CYS A 240 8.69 5.63 -13.50
N VAL A 241 9.48 5.72 -14.56
CA VAL A 241 9.73 4.58 -15.46
C VAL A 241 10.45 3.46 -14.73
N GLU A 242 9.95 2.24 -14.92
CA GLU A 242 10.55 0.97 -14.50
C GLU A 242 10.91 0.15 -15.73
N ASP A 243 12.04 -0.53 -15.70
CA ASP A 243 12.47 -1.41 -16.76
C ASP A 243 11.89 -2.82 -16.54
N THR A 244 11.07 -3.26 -17.47
CA THR A 244 10.37 -4.54 -17.39
C THR A 244 10.76 -5.46 -18.53
N GLN A 245 10.36 -6.74 -18.45
CA GLN A 245 10.60 -7.72 -19.52
C GLN A 245 9.97 -7.29 -20.85
N SER A 246 8.87 -6.53 -20.82
CA SER A 246 8.18 -6.01 -21.99
C SER A 246 8.60 -4.57 -22.38
N GLY A 247 9.70 -4.05 -21.82
CA GLY A 247 10.22 -2.69 -22.05
C GLY A 247 9.91 -1.75 -20.90
N HIS A 248 9.98 -0.45 -21.16
CA HIS A 248 9.78 0.59 -20.16
C HIS A 248 8.29 0.80 -19.85
N ARG A 249 7.95 0.81 -18.56
CA ARG A 249 6.59 1.04 -18.07
C ARG A 249 6.57 2.19 -17.05
N CYS A 250 5.55 3.03 -17.12
CA CYS A 250 5.36 4.09 -16.14
C CYS A 250 4.61 3.55 -14.92
N VAL A 251 5.26 3.52 -13.76
CA VAL A 251 4.65 3.02 -12.51
C VAL A 251 3.34 3.73 -12.16
N CYS A 252 3.20 5.01 -12.49
CA CYS A 252 1.99 5.78 -12.19
C CYS A 252 0.78 5.48 -13.10
N SER A 253 0.98 4.88 -14.29
CA SER A 253 -0.10 4.61 -15.25
C SER A 253 -0.24 3.13 -15.58
N ASP A 254 0.88 2.40 -15.73
CA ASP A 254 0.92 0.97 -16.03
C ASP A 254 0.94 0.13 -14.75
N GLY A 255 1.42 0.71 -13.63
CA GLY A 255 1.43 0.20 -12.28
C GLY A 255 0.43 0.92 -11.36
N PRO A 256 0.69 1.00 -10.06
CA PRO A 256 1.92 0.61 -9.36
C PRO A 256 2.09 -0.91 -9.20
N VAL A 257 1.04 -1.68 -9.44
CA VAL A 257 1.03 -3.12 -9.25
C VAL A 257 1.51 -3.83 -10.53
N PHE A 258 2.51 -4.69 -10.38
CA PHE A 258 3.08 -5.51 -11.46
C PHE A 258 3.16 -6.97 -11.03
N ASP A 259 2.95 -7.90 -11.97
CA ASP A 259 3.36 -9.29 -11.76
C ASP A 259 4.89 -9.31 -11.58
N VAL A 260 5.36 -9.99 -10.56
CA VAL A 260 6.80 -10.03 -10.24
C VAL A 260 7.65 -10.55 -11.40
N LYS A 261 7.07 -11.39 -12.28
CA LYS A 261 7.73 -11.91 -13.49
C LYS A 261 7.98 -10.85 -14.56
N GLU A 262 7.21 -9.76 -14.54
CA GLU A 262 7.41 -8.68 -15.50
C GLU A 262 8.64 -7.82 -15.16
N LEU A 263 9.12 -7.87 -13.93
CA LEU A 263 10.20 -7.02 -13.44
C LEU A 263 11.57 -7.66 -13.72
N LYS A 264 12.55 -6.83 -14.02
CA LYS A 264 13.96 -7.23 -14.21
C LYS A 264 14.71 -7.07 -12.87
N TRP A 265 14.46 -7.96 -11.95
CA TRP A 265 15.06 -7.91 -10.61
C TRP A 265 16.16 -8.95 -10.44
#